data_52a1bdeff5f7bc9d8c1fc73f88c98359
#
_entry.id   52a1bdeff5f7bc9d8c1fc73f88c98359
#
_cell.length_a   1.000
_cell.length_b   1.000
_cell.length_c   1.000
_cell.angle_alpha   90.00
_cell.angle_beta   90.00
_cell.angle_gamma   90.00
#
_symmetry.space_group_name_H-M   'P 1'
#
loop_
_entity.id
_entity.type
_entity.pdbx_description
1 polymer ?
#
loop_
_entity_poly.entity_id
_entity_poly.type
_entity_poly.pdbx_seq_one_letter_code
_entity_poly.pdbx_strand_id
1 'polypeptide(L)'
;YTALRIRCLNQNDGQRYTLDFSDFADREFVRELIIGNSFLIEKILNVDALYTLRNLESLSIDQPIQLDLLHFCNLTTLYITGDNKVKNIEALINLRHLLMTSTTHKDLTHLENLRNLEILRICGGRITSLQGIEAFRNLERLDLLYCRKLIDVDSISELAYLKKLHIEKCGQVANLDFLQGNQTIRNLFVEKVTNLGFISSMTNLEKLSFWNCIDGDLEPLIHTPSQIYFYPNKKHYSHTLEQIKKIRITNGLRS
;
A
#
# COMPACT_ATOMS: atom_id res chain seq x y z
N TYR A 1 18.74 -6.54 -17.89
CA TYR A 1 17.47 -5.97 -17.42
C TYR A 1 17.14 -4.72 -18.24
N THR A 2 16.01 -4.71 -18.96
CA THR A 2 15.64 -3.56 -19.80
C THR A 2 14.35 -2.95 -19.30
N ALA A 3 14.45 -1.74 -18.75
CA ALA A 3 13.33 -0.92 -18.31
C ALA A 3 13.03 0.15 -19.38
N LEU A 4 11.78 0.28 -19.75
CA LEU A 4 11.27 1.35 -20.61
C LEU A 4 10.36 2.27 -19.81
N ARG A 5 10.63 3.57 -19.91
CA ARG A 5 9.83 4.60 -19.25
C ARG A 5 9.33 5.63 -20.24
N ILE A 6 8.01 5.71 -20.37
CA ILE A 6 7.34 6.70 -21.19
C ILE A 6 7.07 7.93 -20.34
N ARG A 7 7.62 9.08 -20.74
CA ARG A 7 7.41 10.38 -20.12
C ARG A 7 7.15 11.44 -21.20
N CYS A 8 6.21 12.33 -20.95
CA CYS A 8 6.10 13.55 -21.74
C CYS A 8 7.17 14.54 -21.28
N LEU A 9 8.10 14.89 -22.18
CA LEU A 9 9.31 15.67 -21.84
C LEU A 9 9.06 17.19 -21.79
N ASN A 10 8.07 17.73 -22.49
CA ASN A 10 7.82 19.17 -22.56
C ASN A 10 6.42 19.50 -22.04
N GLN A 11 6.35 20.00 -20.81
CA GLN A 11 5.09 20.43 -20.20
C GLN A 11 4.65 21.87 -20.55
N ASN A 12 5.48 22.65 -21.26
CA ASN A 12 5.31 24.10 -21.38
C ASN A 12 4.81 24.58 -22.77
N ASP A 13 4.69 23.69 -23.76
CA ASP A 13 4.30 24.08 -25.12
C ASP A 13 2.80 23.95 -25.40
N GLY A 14 2.04 23.34 -24.48
CA GLY A 14 0.60 23.06 -24.65
C GLY A 14 0.30 22.04 -25.75
N GLN A 15 1.32 21.42 -26.33
CA GLN A 15 1.16 20.45 -27.39
C GLN A 15 0.56 19.15 -26.85
N ARG A 16 -0.42 18.60 -27.60
CA ARG A 16 -1.03 17.31 -27.29
C ARG A 16 -0.36 16.19 -28.08
N TYR A 17 -0.24 15.04 -27.46
CA TYR A 17 0.51 13.90 -28.01
C TYR A 17 -0.41 12.69 -28.23
N THR A 18 -0.09 11.93 -29.27
CA THR A 18 -0.60 10.57 -29.46
C THR A 18 0.45 9.59 -28.91
N LEU A 19 0.05 8.72 -27.99
CA LEU A 19 0.88 7.60 -27.54
C LEU A 19 0.53 6.39 -28.40
N ASP A 20 1.45 6.00 -29.28
CA ASP A 20 1.32 4.82 -30.13
C ASP A 20 2.25 3.72 -29.65
N PHE A 21 1.67 2.55 -29.36
CA PHE A 21 2.42 1.40 -28.86
C PHE A 21 2.95 0.48 -29.98
N SER A 22 2.74 0.77 -31.27
CA SER A 22 3.21 -0.08 -32.36
C SER A 22 4.73 -0.34 -32.32
N ASP A 23 5.51 0.65 -31.89
CA ASP A 23 6.96 0.53 -31.72
C ASP A 23 7.41 -0.45 -30.63
N PHE A 24 6.47 -0.89 -29.78
CA PHE A 24 6.75 -1.86 -28.72
C PHE A 24 6.51 -3.31 -29.14
N ALA A 25 5.92 -3.52 -30.31
CA ALA A 25 5.63 -4.86 -30.82
C ALA A 25 6.91 -5.72 -30.85
N ASP A 26 6.78 -6.96 -30.40
CA ASP A 26 7.82 -8.01 -30.42
C ASP A 26 9.13 -7.66 -29.67
N ARG A 27 9.08 -6.71 -28.74
CA ARG A 27 10.25 -6.35 -27.91
C ARG A 27 10.34 -7.26 -26.68
N GLU A 28 10.54 -8.53 -26.88
CA GLU A 28 10.57 -9.56 -25.81
C GLU A 28 11.67 -9.35 -24.74
N PHE A 29 12.65 -8.48 -25.00
CA PHE A 29 13.69 -8.13 -24.05
C PHE A 29 13.23 -7.15 -22.95
N VAL A 30 12.04 -6.53 -23.10
CA VAL A 30 11.48 -5.59 -22.13
C VAL A 30 10.98 -6.35 -20.91
N ARG A 31 11.51 -6.00 -19.74
CA ARG A 31 11.12 -6.57 -18.44
C ARG A 31 10.30 -5.63 -17.59
N GLU A 32 10.49 -4.34 -17.75
CA GLU A 32 9.79 -3.31 -17.01
C GLU A 32 9.26 -2.24 -17.95
N LEU A 33 7.97 -1.89 -17.78
CA LEU A 33 7.32 -0.82 -18.52
C LEU A 33 6.64 0.14 -17.55
N ILE A 34 6.99 1.42 -17.63
CA ILE A 34 6.37 2.49 -16.84
C ILE A 34 5.71 3.48 -17.78
N ILE A 35 4.41 3.64 -17.68
CA ILE A 35 3.59 4.59 -18.42
C ILE A 35 3.05 5.61 -17.41
N GLY A 36 3.74 6.75 -17.31
CA GLY A 36 3.36 7.82 -16.37
C GLY A 36 2.08 8.54 -16.80
N ASN A 37 1.42 9.16 -15.84
CA ASN A 37 0.25 10.01 -16.13
C ASN A 37 0.69 11.28 -16.88
N SER A 38 -0.01 11.59 -17.96
CA SER A 38 0.13 12.86 -18.64
C SER A 38 -1.21 13.27 -19.27
N PHE A 39 -1.76 14.39 -18.84
CA PHE A 39 -2.93 15.01 -19.44
C PHE A 39 -2.64 15.57 -20.85
N LEU A 40 -1.38 15.56 -21.29
CA LEU A 40 -0.97 15.92 -22.65
C LEU A 40 -1.19 14.77 -23.65
N ILE A 41 -1.38 13.53 -23.17
CA ILE A 41 -1.71 12.39 -24.03
C ILE A 41 -3.21 12.47 -24.36
N GLU A 42 -3.50 12.77 -25.62
CA GLU A 42 -4.87 12.89 -26.14
C GLU A 42 -5.41 11.58 -26.70
N LYS A 43 -4.53 10.81 -27.35
CA LYS A 43 -4.88 9.52 -27.95
C LYS A 43 -3.89 8.45 -27.56
N ILE A 44 -4.41 7.24 -27.43
CA ILE A 44 -3.62 6.04 -27.20
C ILE A 44 -4.00 5.04 -28.28
N LEU A 45 -2.99 4.57 -29.03
CA LEU A 45 -3.16 3.69 -30.19
C LEU A 45 -2.40 2.38 -29.99
N ASN A 46 -2.85 1.34 -30.69
CA ASN A 46 -2.17 0.06 -30.82
C ASN A 46 -1.81 -0.59 -29.47
N VAL A 47 -2.71 -0.51 -28.49
CA VAL A 47 -2.52 -1.07 -27.14
C VAL A 47 -2.18 -2.56 -27.19
N ASP A 48 -2.73 -3.29 -28.19
CA ASP A 48 -2.49 -4.74 -28.37
C ASP A 48 -1.01 -5.07 -28.63
N ALA A 49 -0.22 -4.10 -29.10
CA ALA A 49 1.23 -4.28 -29.25
C ALA A 49 1.91 -4.58 -27.91
N LEU A 50 1.35 -4.09 -26.78
CA LEU A 50 1.86 -4.40 -25.45
C LEU A 50 1.71 -5.90 -25.10
N TYR A 51 0.75 -6.60 -25.68
CA TYR A 51 0.51 -8.02 -25.43
C TYR A 51 1.61 -8.93 -26.00
N THR A 52 2.48 -8.37 -26.87
CA THR A 52 3.67 -9.08 -27.37
C THR A 52 4.84 -9.06 -26.39
N LEU A 53 4.79 -8.25 -25.32
CA LEU A 53 5.82 -8.14 -24.28
C LEU A 53 5.75 -9.32 -23.31
N ARG A 54 5.92 -10.54 -23.80
CA ARG A 54 5.72 -11.80 -23.06
C ARG A 54 6.58 -11.97 -21.81
N ASN A 55 7.72 -11.27 -21.78
CA ASN A 55 8.68 -11.35 -20.69
C ASN A 55 8.57 -10.18 -19.68
N LEU A 56 7.46 -9.44 -19.73
CA LEU A 56 7.24 -8.31 -18.82
C LEU A 56 7.05 -8.80 -17.38
N GLU A 57 7.87 -8.31 -16.47
CA GLU A 57 7.88 -8.66 -15.05
C GLU A 57 7.32 -7.52 -14.18
N SER A 58 7.43 -6.28 -14.64
CA SER A 58 6.95 -5.09 -13.92
C SER A 58 6.19 -4.15 -14.86
N LEU A 59 4.97 -3.78 -14.46
CA LEU A 59 4.11 -2.87 -15.19
C LEU A 59 3.57 -1.79 -14.27
N SER A 60 3.82 -0.53 -14.64
CA SER A 60 3.27 0.65 -13.95
C SER A 60 2.46 1.49 -14.93
N ILE A 61 1.16 1.68 -14.65
CA ILE A 61 0.26 2.40 -15.54
C ILE A 61 -0.54 3.43 -14.74
N ASP A 62 -0.28 4.70 -15.02
CA ASP A 62 -1.07 5.83 -14.49
C ASP A 62 -2.05 6.40 -15.53
N GLN A 63 -1.99 5.95 -16.79
CA GLN A 63 -2.91 6.35 -17.85
C GLN A 63 -4.17 5.48 -17.85
N PRO A 64 -5.32 6.01 -18.26
CA PRO A 64 -6.58 5.26 -18.36
C PRO A 64 -6.60 4.33 -19.59
N ILE A 65 -5.64 3.39 -19.64
CA ILE A 65 -5.51 2.40 -20.71
C ILE A 65 -6.32 1.16 -20.34
N GLN A 66 -7.12 0.67 -21.28
CA GLN A 66 -7.81 -0.61 -21.11
C GLN A 66 -6.87 -1.75 -21.48
N LEU A 67 -6.57 -2.62 -20.52
CA LEU A 67 -5.70 -3.77 -20.70
C LEU A 67 -6.35 -5.06 -20.25
N ASP A 68 -6.07 -6.11 -20.99
CA ASP A 68 -6.33 -7.49 -20.57
C ASP A 68 -5.05 -8.09 -19.97
N LEU A 69 -5.07 -8.32 -18.66
CA LEU A 69 -3.90 -8.79 -17.92
C LEU A 69 -3.59 -10.28 -18.13
N LEU A 70 -4.46 -11.05 -18.80
CA LEU A 70 -4.17 -12.44 -19.22
C LEU A 70 -2.91 -12.56 -20.07
N HIS A 71 -2.54 -11.51 -20.79
CA HIS A 71 -1.36 -11.50 -21.65
C HIS A 71 -0.02 -11.32 -20.90
N PHE A 72 -0.06 -11.04 -19.60
CA PHE A 72 1.12 -10.68 -18.80
C PHE A 72 1.36 -11.68 -17.64
N CYS A 73 1.37 -12.97 -17.95
CA CYS A 73 1.47 -14.04 -16.94
C CYS A 73 2.78 -14.04 -16.11
N ASN A 74 3.81 -13.34 -16.58
CA ASN A 74 5.11 -13.23 -15.90
C ASN A 74 5.20 -12.01 -14.96
N LEU A 75 4.13 -11.20 -14.83
CA LEU A 75 4.15 -10.07 -13.94
C LEU A 75 4.32 -10.48 -12.47
N THR A 76 5.32 -9.89 -11.84
CA THR A 76 5.55 -9.94 -10.39
C THR A 76 5.23 -8.62 -9.71
N THR A 77 5.21 -7.52 -10.46
CA THR A 77 4.93 -6.17 -9.96
C THR A 77 3.91 -5.46 -10.86
N LEU A 78 2.84 -4.96 -10.24
CA LEU A 78 1.81 -4.20 -10.94
C LEU A 78 1.44 -2.94 -10.14
N TYR A 79 1.55 -1.77 -10.80
CA TYR A 79 1.07 -0.49 -10.29
C TYR A 79 0.02 0.07 -11.24
N ILE A 80 -1.21 0.26 -10.74
CA ILE A 80 -2.34 0.73 -11.56
C ILE A 80 -3.11 1.87 -10.88
N THR A 81 -3.60 2.77 -11.73
CA THR A 81 -4.54 3.81 -11.31
C THR A 81 -5.92 3.54 -11.94
N GLY A 82 -6.93 3.33 -11.08
CA GLY A 82 -8.29 3.00 -11.51
C GLY A 82 -8.38 1.58 -12.07
N ASP A 83 -8.59 0.61 -11.20
CA ASP A 83 -8.67 -0.82 -11.51
C ASP A 83 -9.77 -1.22 -12.52
N ASN A 84 -10.77 -0.35 -12.74
CA ASN A 84 -11.83 -0.56 -13.72
C ASN A 84 -11.35 -0.48 -15.20
N LYS A 85 -10.09 -0.17 -15.42
CA LYS A 85 -9.48 -0.12 -16.77
C LYS A 85 -8.74 -1.39 -17.12
N VAL A 86 -8.50 -2.28 -16.14
CA VAL A 86 -7.85 -3.57 -16.37
C VAL A 86 -8.86 -4.70 -16.20
N LYS A 87 -8.65 -5.79 -16.95
CA LYS A 87 -9.44 -7.03 -16.85
C LYS A 87 -8.52 -8.16 -16.42
N ASN A 88 -9.12 -9.18 -15.79
CA ASN A 88 -8.46 -10.45 -15.46
C ASN A 88 -7.23 -10.27 -14.54
N ILE A 89 -7.29 -9.33 -13.59
CA ILE A 89 -6.22 -9.13 -12.59
C ILE A 89 -6.01 -10.40 -11.75
N GLU A 90 -7.07 -11.16 -11.51
CA GLU A 90 -7.07 -12.42 -10.77
C GLU A 90 -6.24 -13.54 -11.43
N ALA A 91 -5.88 -13.38 -12.72
CA ALA A 91 -5.02 -14.30 -13.44
C ALA A 91 -3.52 -14.12 -13.16
N LEU A 92 -3.13 -13.03 -12.52
CA LEU A 92 -1.73 -12.71 -12.21
C LEU A 92 -1.24 -13.47 -10.97
N ILE A 93 -1.30 -14.78 -10.98
CA ILE A 93 -0.98 -15.64 -9.83
C ILE A 93 0.47 -15.54 -9.35
N ASN A 94 1.38 -15.00 -10.18
CA ASN A 94 2.78 -14.79 -9.85
C ASN A 94 3.05 -13.41 -9.22
N LEU A 95 1.99 -12.59 -9.06
CA LEU A 95 2.14 -11.22 -8.56
C LEU A 95 2.59 -11.20 -7.10
N ARG A 96 3.65 -10.44 -6.82
CA ARG A 96 4.21 -10.23 -5.49
C ARG A 96 3.94 -8.83 -4.97
N HIS A 97 3.97 -7.84 -5.85
CA HIS A 97 3.78 -6.44 -5.48
C HIS A 97 2.61 -5.83 -6.24
N LEU A 98 1.59 -5.39 -5.52
CA LEU A 98 0.44 -4.71 -6.09
C LEU A 98 0.26 -3.34 -5.44
N LEU A 99 0.23 -2.30 -6.27
CA LEU A 99 -0.23 -0.98 -5.88
C LEU A 99 -1.45 -0.61 -6.71
N MET A 100 -2.57 -0.34 -6.04
CA MET A 100 -3.79 0.16 -6.66
C MET A 100 -4.12 1.55 -6.11
N THR A 101 -4.38 2.50 -7.01
CA THR A 101 -4.93 3.79 -6.62
C THR A 101 -6.35 3.94 -7.13
N SER A 102 -7.21 4.60 -6.35
CA SER A 102 -8.61 4.88 -6.75
C SER A 102 -9.42 3.63 -7.12
N THR A 103 -9.24 2.52 -6.39
CA THR A 103 -10.00 1.28 -6.62
C THR A 103 -11.51 1.50 -6.62
N THR A 104 -12.22 0.82 -7.52
CA THR A 104 -13.68 0.86 -7.62
C THR A 104 -14.36 -0.24 -6.81
N HIS A 105 -13.61 -1.25 -6.37
CA HIS A 105 -14.09 -2.36 -5.55
C HIS A 105 -14.28 -1.93 -4.09
N LYS A 106 -15.23 -2.58 -3.42
CA LYS A 106 -15.54 -2.32 -2.00
C LYS A 106 -14.71 -3.19 -1.05
N ASP A 107 -14.18 -4.30 -1.53
CA ASP A 107 -13.41 -5.31 -0.81
C ASP A 107 -12.31 -5.89 -1.73
N LEU A 108 -11.61 -6.93 -1.25
CA LEU A 108 -10.48 -7.57 -1.94
C LEU A 108 -10.81 -8.97 -2.48
N THR A 109 -12.06 -9.41 -2.43
CA THR A 109 -12.46 -10.78 -2.85
C THR A 109 -12.11 -11.08 -4.31
N HIS A 110 -12.15 -10.07 -5.19
CA HIS A 110 -11.76 -10.21 -6.59
C HIS A 110 -10.25 -10.49 -6.79
N LEU A 111 -9.44 -10.38 -5.74
CA LEU A 111 -7.98 -10.63 -5.76
C LEU A 111 -7.58 -11.95 -5.06
N GLU A 112 -8.52 -12.77 -4.61
CA GLU A 112 -8.25 -13.96 -3.77
C GLU A 112 -7.28 -14.99 -4.38
N ASN A 113 -7.11 -14.98 -5.71
CA ASN A 113 -6.16 -15.85 -6.41
C ASN A 113 -4.70 -15.35 -6.32
N LEU A 114 -4.46 -14.10 -5.90
CA LEU A 114 -3.13 -13.50 -5.82
C LEU A 114 -2.40 -13.90 -4.53
N ARG A 115 -2.31 -15.20 -4.28
CA ARG A 115 -1.80 -15.78 -3.01
C ARG A 115 -0.32 -15.54 -2.75
N ASN A 116 0.43 -15.13 -3.78
CA ASN A 116 1.86 -14.83 -3.69
C ASN A 116 2.16 -13.36 -3.37
N LEU A 117 1.14 -12.54 -3.09
CA LEU A 117 1.35 -11.14 -2.72
C LEU A 117 2.17 -11.03 -1.43
N GLU A 118 3.27 -10.28 -1.54
CA GLU A 118 4.16 -9.90 -0.45
C GLU A 118 3.95 -8.44 -0.02
N ILE A 119 3.62 -7.57 -0.98
CA ILE A 119 3.35 -6.15 -0.74
C ILE A 119 2.03 -5.76 -1.40
N LEU A 120 1.10 -5.26 -0.59
CA LEU A 120 -0.13 -4.65 -1.07
C LEU A 120 -0.20 -3.20 -0.61
N ARG A 121 -0.39 -2.30 -1.56
CA ARG A 121 -0.67 -0.89 -1.28
C ARG A 121 -1.96 -0.47 -1.95
N ILE A 122 -2.88 0.09 -1.17
CA ILE A 122 -4.16 0.63 -1.63
C ILE A 122 -4.18 2.12 -1.32
N CYS A 123 -4.39 2.95 -2.33
CA CYS A 123 -4.44 4.39 -2.18
C CYS A 123 -5.78 4.95 -2.68
N GLY A 124 -6.66 5.28 -1.73
CA GLY A 124 -7.98 5.84 -2.02
C GLY A 124 -8.96 4.86 -2.65
N GLY A 125 -10.01 5.40 -3.25
CA GLY A 125 -11.05 4.62 -3.94
C GLY A 125 -12.30 4.38 -3.11
N ARG A 126 -13.00 3.28 -3.42
CA ARG A 126 -14.31 2.93 -2.84
C ARG A 126 -14.24 1.84 -1.77
N ILE A 127 -13.06 1.34 -1.44
CA ILE A 127 -12.87 0.25 -0.49
C ILE A 127 -13.49 0.59 0.87
N THR A 128 -14.28 -0.33 1.41
CA THR A 128 -14.97 -0.22 2.71
C THR A 128 -14.57 -1.32 3.68
N SER A 129 -14.08 -2.48 3.15
CA SER A 129 -13.67 -3.66 3.92
C SER A 129 -12.40 -4.24 3.31
N LEU A 130 -11.63 -4.93 4.14
CA LEU A 130 -10.49 -5.73 3.70
C LEU A 130 -10.86 -7.21 3.53
N GLN A 131 -12.14 -7.56 3.47
CA GLN A 131 -12.59 -8.92 3.18
C GLN A 131 -11.88 -9.47 1.92
N GLY A 132 -11.37 -10.70 1.99
CA GLY A 132 -10.54 -11.31 0.94
C GLY A 132 -9.04 -11.19 1.19
N ILE A 133 -8.59 -10.34 2.14
CA ILE A 133 -7.17 -10.17 2.46
C ILE A 133 -6.56 -11.45 3.07
N GLU A 134 -7.37 -12.29 3.69
CA GLU A 134 -6.99 -13.58 4.29
C GLU A 134 -6.43 -14.59 3.26
N ALA A 135 -6.69 -14.35 1.97
CA ALA A 135 -6.10 -15.14 0.88
C ALA A 135 -4.60 -14.86 0.68
N PHE A 136 -4.10 -13.68 1.10
CA PHE A 136 -2.72 -13.24 0.86
C PHE A 136 -1.77 -13.77 1.93
N ARG A 137 -1.55 -15.08 1.91
CA ARG A 137 -0.81 -15.81 2.96
C ARG A 137 0.66 -15.43 3.10
N ASN A 138 1.24 -14.75 2.09
CA ASN A 138 2.64 -14.31 2.08
C ASN A 138 2.78 -12.80 2.30
N LEU A 139 1.69 -12.10 2.67
CA LEU A 139 1.71 -10.64 2.78
C LEU A 139 2.58 -10.19 3.95
N GLU A 140 3.67 -9.48 3.61
CA GLU A 140 4.61 -8.92 4.59
C GLU A 140 4.40 -7.43 4.85
N ARG A 141 3.83 -6.72 3.86
CA ARG A 141 3.59 -5.28 3.97
C ARG A 141 2.22 -4.90 3.42
N LEU A 142 1.46 -4.16 4.24
CA LEU A 142 0.19 -3.56 3.89
C LEU A 142 0.24 -2.05 4.11
N ASP A 143 0.05 -1.28 3.03
CA ASP A 143 -0.09 0.17 3.09
C ASP A 143 -1.52 0.57 2.68
N LEU A 144 -2.24 1.20 3.59
CA LEU A 144 -3.60 1.74 3.39
C LEU A 144 -3.53 3.25 3.46
N LEU A 145 -3.66 3.91 2.31
CA LEU A 145 -3.47 5.35 2.17
C LEU A 145 -4.73 6.00 1.62
N TYR A 146 -5.20 7.07 2.23
CA TYR A 146 -6.37 7.83 1.76
C TYR A 146 -7.66 7.01 1.57
N CYS A 147 -7.78 5.84 2.20
CA CYS A 147 -8.96 4.97 2.14
C CYS A 147 -10.07 5.50 3.07
N ARG A 148 -10.66 6.65 2.71
CA ARG A 148 -11.58 7.42 3.57
C ARG A 148 -12.88 6.69 3.91
N LYS A 149 -13.24 5.65 3.14
CA LYS A 149 -14.48 4.86 3.33
C LYS A 149 -14.22 3.53 4.04
N LEU A 150 -12.95 3.18 4.26
CA LEU A 150 -12.56 1.93 4.89
C LEU A 150 -12.95 1.95 6.37
N ILE A 151 -13.71 0.96 6.79
CA ILE A 151 -14.21 0.78 8.17
C ILE A 151 -13.82 -0.59 8.74
N ASP A 152 -13.89 -1.63 7.92
CA ASP A 152 -13.66 -2.99 8.35
C ASP A 152 -12.23 -3.42 7.98
N VAL A 153 -11.43 -3.63 9.01
CA VAL A 153 -9.99 -3.96 8.93
C VAL A 153 -9.58 -5.13 9.82
N ASP A 154 -10.53 -5.77 10.50
CA ASP A 154 -10.26 -6.78 11.53
C ASP A 154 -9.55 -8.02 10.97
N SER A 155 -9.80 -8.35 9.69
CA SER A 155 -9.13 -9.45 8.97
C SER A 155 -7.62 -9.26 8.81
N ILE A 156 -7.06 -8.08 9.12
CA ILE A 156 -5.59 -7.90 9.23
C ILE A 156 -4.99 -8.83 10.29
N SER A 157 -5.73 -9.14 11.36
CA SER A 157 -5.28 -10.04 12.43
C SER A 157 -4.98 -11.46 11.95
N GLU A 158 -5.54 -11.88 10.81
CA GLU A 158 -5.35 -13.21 10.22
C GLU A 158 -4.04 -13.34 9.40
N LEU A 159 -3.34 -12.23 9.16
CA LEU A 159 -2.14 -12.18 8.33
C LEU A 159 -0.91 -12.65 9.11
N ALA A 160 -0.57 -13.93 8.98
CA ALA A 160 0.48 -14.59 9.76
C ALA A 160 1.91 -14.07 9.48
N TYR A 161 2.15 -13.40 8.35
CA TYR A 161 3.47 -12.93 7.94
C TYR A 161 3.58 -11.40 7.85
N LEU A 162 2.53 -10.66 8.22
CA LEU A 162 2.52 -9.20 8.12
C LEU A 162 3.52 -8.58 9.11
N LYS A 163 4.58 -7.97 8.57
CA LYS A 163 5.66 -7.31 9.32
C LYS A 163 5.51 -5.79 9.37
N LYS A 164 4.88 -5.21 8.35
CA LYS A 164 4.74 -3.75 8.21
C LYS A 164 3.30 -3.38 7.91
N LEU A 165 2.72 -2.56 8.77
CA LEU A 165 1.38 -2.00 8.59
C LEU A 165 1.44 -0.47 8.61
N HIS A 166 0.92 0.15 7.55
CA HIS A 166 0.85 1.60 7.41
C HIS A 166 -0.59 2.01 7.13
N ILE A 167 -1.18 2.81 8.01
CA ILE A 167 -2.55 3.34 7.87
C ILE A 167 -2.50 4.86 7.93
N GLU A 168 -2.75 5.52 6.80
CA GLU A 168 -2.68 6.98 6.68
C GLU A 168 -3.91 7.53 5.95
N LYS A 169 -4.49 8.61 6.45
CA LYS A 169 -5.69 9.26 5.88
C LYS A 169 -6.90 8.31 5.71
N CYS A 170 -6.98 7.29 6.56
CA CYS A 170 -8.10 6.36 6.67
C CYS A 170 -8.94 6.74 7.90
N GLY A 171 -9.64 7.86 7.83
CA GLY A 171 -10.22 8.54 8.99
C GLY A 171 -11.26 7.76 9.81
N GLN A 172 -11.81 6.66 9.27
CA GLN A 172 -12.73 5.77 9.98
C GLN A 172 -12.02 4.62 10.69
N VAL A 173 -10.75 4.35 10.37
CA VAL A 173 -9.92 3.33 11.00
C VAL A 173 -9.10 3.99 12.11
N ALA A 174 -9.65 4.05 13.32
CA ALA A 174 -8.94 4.61 14.47
C ALA A 174 -8.84 3.61 15.64
N ASN A 175 -9.77 2.66 15.75
CA ASN A 175 -9.67 1.56 16.70
C ASN A 175 -8.77 0.48 16.12
N LEU A 176 -7.72 0.11 16.86
CA LEU A 176 -6.75 -0.92 16.50
C LEU A 176 -6.70 -2.05 17.52
N ASP A 177 -7.76 -2.25 18.30
CA ASP A 177 -7.82 -3.28 19.34
C ASP A 177 -7.71 -4.70 18.75
N PHE A 178 -8.03 -4.89 17.45
CA PHE A 178 -7.82 -6.14 16.73
C PHE A 178 -6.32 -6.55 16.65
N LEU A 179 -5.39 -5.61 16.93
CA LEU A 179 -3.95 -5.90 17.01
C LEU A 179 -3.54 -6.42 18.39
N GLN A 180 -4.45 -6.53 19.35
CA GLN A 180 -4.15 -7.07 20.68
C GLN A 180 -3.55 -8.47 20.55
N GLY A 181 -2.34 -8.65 21.13
CA GLY A 181 -1.61 -9.92 21.06
C GLY A 181 -0.92 -10.23 19.75
N ASN A 182 -0.94 -9.32 18.76
CA ASN A 182 -0.25 -9.55 17.50
C ASN A 182 1.28 -9.59 17.70
N GLN A 183 1.91 -10.68 17.23
CA GLN A 183 3.35 -10.92 17.35
C GLN A 183 4.10 -10.85 16.01
N THR A 184 3.42 -10.55 14.92
CA THR A 184 4.02 -10.56 13.57
C THR A 184 4.46 -9.16 13.14
N ILE A 185 3.65 -8.13 13.48
CA ILE A 185 3.92 -6.75 13.09
C ILE A 185 5.12 -6.21 13.87
N ARG A 186 6.13 -5.75 13.12
CA ARG A 186 7.34 -5.11 13.65
C ARG A 186 7.34 -3.60 13.47
N ASN A 187 6.74 -3.12 12.39
CA ASN A 187 6.66 -1.70 12.08
C ASN A 187 5.20 -1.29 11.91
N LEU A 188 4.70 -0.44 12.79
CA LEU A 188 3.35 0.12 12.74
C LEU A 188 3.42 1.63 12.55
N PHE A 189 2.80 2.11 11.48
CA PHE A 189 2.47 3.52 11.33
C PHE A 189 0.96 3.68 11.29
N VAL A 190 0.43 4.60 12.08
CA VAL A 190 -0.99 4.97 12.05
C VAL A 190 -1.13 6.48 12.22
N GLU A 191 -1.85 7.14 11.31
CA GLU A 191 -2.07 8.60 11.44
C GLU A 191 -2.85 8.93 12.72
N LYS A 192 -3.90 8.16 13.00
CA LYS A 192 -4.82 8.40 14.11
C LYS A 192 -5.21 7.10 14.79
N VAL A 193 -5.10 7.05 16.10
CA VAL A 193 -5.48 5.89 16.93
C VAL A 193 -6.35 6.33 18.10
N THR A 194 -7.33 5.52 18.47
CA THR A 194 -8.25 5.81 19.60
C THR A 194 -7.51 5.76 20.93
N ASN A 195 -6.78 4.67 21.16
CA ASN A 195 -5.97 4.41 22.35
C ASN A 195 -4.75 3.57 21.99
N LEU A 196 -3.82 3.41 22.93
CA LEU A 196 -2.58 2.65 22.75
C LEU A 196 -2.53 1.40 23.64
N GLY A 197 -3.64 0.95 24.22
CA GLY A 197 -3.68 -0.18 25.14
C GLY A 197 -3.19 -1.51 24.55
N PHE A 198 -3.45 -1.73 23.24
CA PHE A 198 -3.06 -2.95 22.54
C PHE A 198 -1.54 -3.13 22.42
N ILE A 199 -0.76 -2.05 22.50
CA ILE A 199 0.71 -2.07 22.26
C ILE A 199 1.46 -2.92 23.30
N SER A 200 1.00 -2.92 24.55
CA SER A 200 1.65 -3.68 25.63
C SER A 200 1.72 -5.18 25.35
N SER A 201 0.81 -5.70 24.54
CA SER A 201 0.76 -7.10 24.14
C SER A 201 1.55 -7.42 22.86
N MET A 202 2.01 -6.40 22.11
CA MET A 202 2.78 -6.55 20.85
C MET A 202 4.29 -6.61 21.14
N THR A 203 4.75 -7.67 21.78
CA THR A 203 6.13 -7.77 22.29
C THR A 203 7.21 -7.76 21.21
N ASN A 204 6.86 -8.06 19.96
CA ASN A 204 7.77 -8.05 18.82
C ASN A 204 7.72 -6.74 18.00
N LEU A 205 6.95 -5.74 18.45
CA LEU A 205 6.89 -4.44 17.78
C LEU A 205 8.22 -3.71 17.95
N GLU A 206 8.89 -3.42 16.84
CA GLU A 206 10.20 -2.74 16.83
C GLU A 206 10.05 -1.21 16.69
N LYS A 207 9.06 -0.78 15.91
CA LYS A 207 8.82 0.63 15.63
C LYS A 207 7.35 0.96 15.63
N LEU A 208 6.98 1.98 16.40
CA LEU A 208 5.67 2.62 16.40
C LEU A 208 5.79 4.06 15.97
N SER A 209 4.94 4.48 15.04
CA SER A 209 4.82 5.88 14.66
C SER A 209 3.36 6.28 14.55
N PHE A 210 2.96 7.43 15.12
CA PHE A 210 1.61 7.98 14.98
C PHE A 210 1.60 9.51 15.01
N TRP A 211 0.49 10.10 14.54
CA TRP A 211 0.32 11.55 14.59
C TRP A 211 -0.73 11.99 15.62
N ASN A 212 -1.70 11.13 15.93
CA ASN A 212 -2.74 11.45 16.88
C ASN A 212 -3.21 10.25 17.69
N CYS A 213 -3.08 10.31 19.01
CA CYS A 213 -3.77 9.45 19.97
C CYS A 213 -4.96 10.23 20.54
N ILE A 214 -6.18 9.69 20.37
CA ILE A 214 -7.41 10.45 20.63
C ILE A 214 -7.62 10.65 22.12
N ASP A 215 -7.48 9.57 22.92
CA ASP A 215 -7.64 9.62 24.39
C ASP A 215 -6.51 10.35 25.09
N GLY A 216 -5.37 10.51 24.40
CA GLY A 216 -4.19 11.22 24.92
C GLY A 216 -3.40 10.44 25.96
N ASP A 217 -3.80 9.21 26.29
CA ASP A 217 -3.05 8.37 27.22
C ASP A 217 -1.84 7.75 26.51
N LEU A 218 -0.65 8.20 26.86
CA LEU A 218 0.63 7.72 26.35
C LEU A 218 1.38 6.83 27.35
N GLU A 219 0.78 6.52 28.50
CA GLU A 219 1.37 5.63 29.52
C GLU A 219 1.83 4.27 28.95
N PRO A 220 1.07 3.59 28.04
CA PRO A 220 1.49 2.33 27.45
C PRO A 220 2.85 2.40 26.75
N LEU A 221 3.27 3.59 26.28
CA LEU A 221 4.54 3.78 25.59
C LEU A 221 5.76 3.71 26.52
N ILE A 222 5.56 3.94 27.81
CA ILE A 222 6.65 3.95 28.80
C ILE A 222 7.27 2.54 28.94
N HIS A 223 6.44 1.51 28.79
CA HIS A 223 6.82 0.14 29.07
C HIS A 223 7.11 -0.69 27.80
N THR A 224 6.84 -0.13 26.60
CA THR A 224 7.11 -0.87 25.36
C THR A 224 8.58 -0.77 24.96
N PRO A 225 9.23 -1.85 24.49
CA PRO A 225 10.62 -1.82 24.02
C PRO A 225 10.80 -1.15 22.65
N SER A 226 9.71 -0.84 21.95
CA SER A 226 9.73 -0.33 20.58
C SER A 226 10.36 1.07 20.47
N GLN A 227 10.94 1.38 19.32
CA GLN A 227 11.24 2.77 18.96
C GLN A 227 9.95 3.54 18.73
N ILE A 228 9.82 4.72 19.34
CA ILE A 228 8.57 5.50 19.32
C ILE A 228 8.81 6.84 18.63
N TYR A 229 7.91 7.17 17.71
CA TYR A 229 7.88 8.46 17.02
C TYR A 229 6.46 8.98 16.96
N PHE A 230 6.24 10.19 17.47
CA PHE A 230 4.99 10.92 17.25
C PHE A 230 5.24 12.42 17.15
N TYR A 231 4.42 13.08 16.37
CA TYR A 231 4.46 14.53 16.19
C TYR A 231 3.10 15.03 15.68
N PRO A 232 2.62 16.18 16.16
CA PRO A 232 3.20 17.02 17.23
C PRO A 232 2.89 16.48 18.63
N ASN A 233 3.60 16.98 19.64
CA ASN A 233 3.17 16.86 21.03
C ASN A 233 1.89 17.67 21.23
N LYS A 234 0.80 17.01 21.64
CA LYS A 234 -0.50 17.66 21.82
C LYS A 234 -0.75 17.99 23.30
N LYS A 235 -1.50 19.07 23.57
CA LYS A 235 -1.77 19.53 24.94
C LYS A 235 -2.51 18.52 25.82
N HIS A 236 -3.31 17.64 25.20
CA HIS A 236 -4.09 16.63 25.93
C HIS A 236 -3.31 15.33 26.17
N TYR A 237 -2.07 15.20 25.70
CA TYR A 237 -1.26 14.02 25.93
C TYR A 237 -0.78 13.97 27.39
N SER A 238 -0.85 12.79 28.00
CA SER A 238 -0.35 12.55 29.35
C SER A 238 1.16 12.80 29.49
N HIS A 239 1.92 12.59 28.40
CA HIS A 239 3.37 12.74 28.35
C HIS A 239 3.83 13.35 27.02
N THR A 240 4.93 14.08 27.05
CA THR A 240 5.66 14.45 25.82
C THR A 240 6.60 13.32 25.42
N LEU A 241 7.06 13.34 24.16
CA LEU A 241 8.05 12.36 23.68
C LEU A 241 9.34 12.39 24.50
N GLU A 242 9.77 13.56 24.92
CA GLU A 242 10.99 13.73 25.75
C GLU A 242 10.80 13.14 27.16
N GLN A 243 9.63 13.36 27.78
CA GLN A 243 9.32 12.75 29.09
C GLN A 243 9.31 11.22 28.99
N ILE A 244 8.66 10.65 27.97
CA ILE A 244 8.65 9.20 27.74
C ILE A 244 10.08 8.68 27.59
N LYS A 245 10.91 9.29 26.74
CA LYS A 245 12.31 8.89 26.57
C LYS A 245 13.09 8.90 27.86
N LYS A 246 12.94 9.98 28.68
CA LYS A 246 13.61 10.10 29.97
C LYS A 246 13.20 9.00 30.94
N ILE A 247 11.90 8.71 31.07
CA ILE A 247 11.39 7.67 31.96
C ILE A 247 11.89 6.30 31.50
N ARG A 248 11.85 6.01 30.19
CA ARG A 248 12.32 4.75 29.62
C ARG A 248 13.80 4.49 29.89
N ILE A 249 14.65 5.50 29.72
CA ILE A 249 16.09 5.41 30.05
C ILE A 249 16.27 5.07 31.54
N THR A 250 15.52 5.72 32.42
CA THR A 250 15.56 5.45 33.86
C THR A 250 15.15 4.02 34.17
N ASN A 251 14.21 3.44 33.42
CA ASN A 251 13.73 2.06 33.55
C ASN A 251 14.60 1.04 32.78
N GLY A 252 15.74 1.43 32.22
CA GLY A 252 16.67 0.53 31.51
C GLY A 252 16.21 0.13 30.09
N LEU A 253 15.20 0.80 29.53
CA LEU A 253 14.74 0.58 28.17
C LEU A 253 15.51 1.47 27.17
N ARG A 254 15.68 0.98 25.94
CA ARG A 254 16.30 1.79 24.86
C ARG A 254 15.39 2.97 24.51
N SER A 255 15.98 4.14 24.33
CA SER A 255 15.29 5.39 23.90
C SER A 255 15.03 5.39 22.40
#